data_62dac94aab7faa90972266c0b17ff034
#
_entry.id   62dac94aab7faa90972266c0b17ff034
#
_cell.length_a   1.000
_cell.length_b   1.000
_cell.length_c   1.000
_cell.angle_alpha   90.00
_cell.angle_beta   90.00
_cell.angle_gamma   90.00
#
_symmetry.space_group_name_H-M   'P 1'
#
loop_
_entity.id
_entity.type
_entity.pdbx_description
1 polymer ?
#
loop_
_entity_poly.entity_id
_entity_poly.type
_entity_poly.pdbx_seq_one_letter_code
_entity_poly.pdbx_strand_id
1 'polypeptide(L)'
;MESRAAVDDAALGREAWSVLDANSTGAATVPAPGLYPHQWNWDSTFVAIGLARWDTRRAGTELLSLLAGQWHTGMVPHIVFQPAREEVYFPGPAVWRSTEHRAAPHGVCTSGLTQPPLQALALWWVWRHAADRDTAVALVRRIYPMLVAQHDYLATSRDLGGGGLAAIVHPWESGMDDSPVWDAPLEALPPVRHAYRREEPSPWHPDSHHDRYMALVLGYRDSGYDPAYLRDEHPFAVEDPMFNGIWLASCQALVELAPVAGADAGPHREAVERIRAALLDRLWADGVFRARDLRAGRLSSIRTVGSFGPLLDQGLPADKIAELVGTLESASFMGAAGYPVPSCEIRAPQFDRSCYWRGPSWVNTNWLLRRAAAVHGLVGLVRVLGSQTLRLVRQAGFRECFDPFDGSGRGSRDFSWSAALTLDLLADTVEC
;
A
#
# COMPACT_ATOMS: atom_id res chain seq x y z
N MET A 1 6.62 17.92 32.94
CA MET A 1 5.76 17.62 31.78
C MET A 1 6.30 16.49 30.92
N GLU A 2 7.61 16.37 30.76
CA GLU A 2 8.26 15.29 29.97
C GLU A 2 8.00 13.86 30.49
N SER A 3 7.89 13.65 31.83
CA SER A 3 7.72 12.31 32.37
C SER A 3 6.34 11.67 32.11
N ARG A 4 5.29 12.49 31.94
CA ARG A 4 3.93 11.97 31.71
C ARG A 4 3.72 11.58 30.23
N ALA A 5 4.36 12.29 29.29
CA ALA A 5 4.33 11.95 27.88
C ALA A 5 5.11 10.65 27.61
N ALA A 6 6.28 10.46 28.24
CA ALA A 6 7.09 9.25 28.08
C ALA A 6 6.41 7.97 28.67
N VAL A 7 5.66 8.12 29.76
CA VAL A 7 4.87 7.01 30.34
C VAL A 7 3.70 6.64 29.43
N ASP A 8 3.09 7.62 28.79
CA ASP A 8 1.98 7.43 27.84
C ASP A 8 2.49 6.71 26.57
N ASP A 9 3.66 7.08 26.04
CA ASP A 9 4.26 6.46 24.86
C ASP A 9 4.67 5.00 25.09
N ALA A 10 5.22 4.68 26.27
CA ALA A 10 5.53 3.31 26.64
C ALA A 10 4.27 2.44 26.81
N ALA A 11 3.18 3.01 27.32
CA ALA A 11 1.89 2.32 27.41
C ALA A 11 1.32 2.05 26.02
N LEU A 12 1.31 3.05 25.15
CA LEU A 12 0.85 2.94 23.77
C LEU A 12 1.66 1.90 22.99
N GLY A 13 2.99 1.85 23.18
CA GLY A 13 3.84 0.83 22.58
C GLY A 13 3.48 -0.59 23.02
N ARG A 14 3.20 -0.81 24.33
CA ARG A 14 2.74 -2.11 24.83
C ARG A 14 1.38 -2.52 24.25
N GLU A 15 0.47 -1.60 24.13
CA GLU A 15 -0.85 -1.86 23.49
C GLU A 15 -0.68 -2.22 22.03
N ALA A 16 0.19 -1.50 21.29
CA ALA A 16 0.51 -1.84 19.90
C ALA A 16 1.06 -3.26 19.75
N TRP A 17 1.98 -3.67 20.63
CA TRP A 17 2.48 -5.04 20.68
C TRP A 17 1.38 -6.05 20.94
N SER A 18 0.50 -5.78 21.91
CA SER A 18 -0.62 -6.67 22.22
C SER A 18 -1.54 -6.91 21.01
N VAL A 19 -1.79 -5.86 20.22
CA VAL A 19 -2.56 -6.00 18.96
C VAL A 19 -1.82 -6.89 17.96
N LEU A 20 -0.53 -6.66 17.74
CA LEU A 20 0.25 -7.48 16.81
C LEU A 20 0.37 -8.94 17.24
N ASP A 21 0.44 -9.21 18.53
CA ASP A 21 0.47 -10.56 19.07
C ASP A 21 -0.89 -11.25 18.92
N ALA A 22 -1.98 -10.55 19.21
CA ALA A 22 -3.34 -11.08 19.05
C ALA A 22 -3.68 -11.39 17.59
N ASN A 23 -3.13 -10.61 16.65
CA ASN A 23 -3.36 -10.78 15.20
C ASN A 23 -2.35 -11.73 14.53
N SER A 24 -1.39 -12.27 15.29
CA SER A 24 -0.37 -13.17 14.75
C SER A 24 -0.95 -14.58 14.52
N THR A 25 -0.61 -15.15 13.39
CA THR A 25 -0.85 -16.57 13.06
C THR A 25 0.39 -17.45 13.29
N GLY A 26 1.46 -16.87 13.83
CA GLY A 26 2.78 -17.48 13.97
C GLY A 26 3.70 -17.25 12.78
N ALA A 27 3.21 -17.40 11.55
CA ALA A 27 3.98 -17.15 10.32
C ALA A 27 3.72 -15.77 9.72
N ALA A 28 2.54 -15.20 9.96
CA ALA A 28 2.10 -13.92 9.44
C ALA A 28 1.24 -13.17 10.46
N THR A 29 1.02 -11.90 10.21
CA THR A 29 0.09 -11.06 10.97
C THR A 29 -1.09 -10.70 10.06
N VAL A 30 -2.32 -11.01 10.48
CA VAL A 30 -3.53 -10.62 9.74
C VAL A 30 -3.90 -9.17 10.07
N PRO A 31 -4.51 -8.41 9.14
CA PRO A 31 -4.88 -7.01 9.38
C PRO A 31 -5.86 -6.85 10.54
N ALA A 32 -6.92 -7.64 10.58
CA ALA A 32 -7.89 -7.72 11.68
C ALA A 32 -8.62 -9.07 11.62
N PRO A 33 -8.53 -9.94 12.64
CA PRO A 33 -9.00 -11.33 12.56
C PRO A 33 -10.48 -11.52 12.23
N GLY A 34 -11.32 -10.54 12.56
CA GLY A 34 -12.76 -10.61 12.34
C GLY A 34 -13.17 -10.34 10.88
N LEU A 35 -12.55 -9.36 10.22
CA LEU A 35 -12.91 -8.94 8.88
C LEU A 35 -11.86 -9.33 7.82
N TYR A 36 -10.58 -9.33 8.19
CA TYR A 36 -9.45 -9.62 7.30
C TYR A 36 -8.63 -10.81 7.84
N PRO A 37 -9.12 -12.06 7.70
CA PRO A 37 -8.55 -13.22 8.39
C PRO A 37 -7.34 -13.84 7.68
N HIS A 38 -6.83 -13.23 6.63
CA HIS A 38 -5.72 -13.71 5.80
C HIS A 38 -4.52 -12.77 5.87
N GLN A 39 -3.43 -13.09 5.17
CA GLN A 39 -2.28 -12.21 5.03
C GLN A 39 -2.47 -11.32 3.78
N TRP A 40 -2.59 -9.99 3.99
CA TRP A 40 -2.59 -9.00 2.92
C TRP A 40 -1.18 -8.50 2.64
N ASN A 41 -0.92 -8.18 1.39
CA ASN A 41 0.40 -7.84 0.85
C ASN A 41 0.99 -6.58 1.51
N TRP A 42 0.40 -5.41 1.30
CA TRP A 42 0.99 -4.18 1.81
C TRP A 42 0.84 -4.04 3.33
N ASP A 43 -0.20 -4.67 3.91
CA ASP A 43 -0.35 -4.78 5.37
C ASP A 43 0.84 -5.47 6.02
N SER A 44 1.24 -6.63 5.49
CA SER A 44 2.41 -7.36 5.95
C SER A 44 3.70 -6.54 5.84
N THR A 45 3.84 -5.73 4.80
CA THR A 45 5.02 -4.85 4.67
C THR A 45 5.02 -3.74 5.70
N PHE A 46 3.86 -3.13 6.02
CA PHE A 46 3.76 -2.17 7.11
C PHE A 46 4.00 -2.81 8.48
N VAL A 47 3.54 -4.05 8.68
CA VAL A 47 3.83 -4.81 9.90
C VAL A 47 5.34 -5.07 10.02
N ALA A 48 6.01 -5.50 8.95
CA ALA A 48 7.45 -5.70 8.95
C ALA A 48 8.24 -4.40 9.24
N ILE A 49 7.79 -3.26 8.71
CA ILE A 49 8.36 -1.93 9.00
C ILE A 49 8.24 -1.60 10.49
N GLY A 50 7.06 -1.76 11.08
CA GLY A 50 6.86 -1.49 12.51
C GLY A 50 7.67 -2.39 13.43
N LEU A 51 7.89 -3.64 13.03
CA LEU A 51 8.70 -4.62 13.78
C LEU A 51 10.21 -4.43 13.61
N ALA A 52 10.66 -3.69 12.60
CA ALA A 52 12.07 -3.62 12.16
C ALA A 52 13.07 -3.32 13.29
N ARG A 53 12.72 -2.40 14.18
CA ARG A 53 13.58 -1.97 15.31
C ARG A 53 13.50 -2.89 16.53
N TRP A 54 12.45 -3.68 16.63
CA TRP A 54 12.11 -4.42 17.84
C TRP A 54 12.33 -5.92 17.73
N ASP A 55 11.94 -6.52 16.59
CA ASP A 55 12.07 -7.94 16.33
C ASP A 55 12.38 -8.20 14.84
N THR A 56 13.68 -8.15 14.53
CA THR A 56 14.19 -8.39 13.17
C THR A 56 13.76 -9.76 12.61
N ARG A 57 13.68 -10.80 13.47
CA ARG A 57 13.29 -12.15 13.03
C ARG A 57 11.82 -12.22 12.65
N ARG A 58 10.94 -11.65 13.49
CA ARG A 58 9.51 -11.59 13.21
C ARG A 58 9.23 -10.75 11.96
N ALA A 59 9.89 -9.58 11.81
CA ALA A 59 9.81 -8.77 10.59
C ALA A 59 10.23 -9.57 9.33
N GLY A 60 11.31 -10.35 9.43
CA GLY A 60 11.76 -11.23 8.34
C GLY A 60 10.79 -12.37 8.06
N THR A 61 10.20 -12.98 9.09
CA THR A 61 9.19 -14.04 8.95
C THR A 61 7.95 -13.52 8.24
N GLU A 62 7.50 -12.33 8.57
CA GLU A 62 6.36 -11.65 7.93
C GLU A 62 6.57 -11.49 6.42
N LEU A 63 7.73 -10.97 6.01
CA LEU A 63 8.07 -10.82 4.59
C LEU A 63 8.23 -12.16 3.87
N LEU A 64 8.87 -13.14 4.50
CA LEU A 64 9.07 -14.47 3.91
C LEU A 64 7.77 -15.25 3.75
N SER A 65 6.83 -15.11 4.69
CA SER A 65 5.50 -15.71 4.60
C SER A 65 4.72 -15.15 3.42
N LEU A 66 4.73 -13.82 3.23
CA LEU A 66 4.11 -13.18 2.08
C LEU A 66 4.72 -13.65 0.76
N LEU A 67 6.06 -13.66 0.70
CA LEU A 67 6.81 -14.04 -0.51
C LEU A 67 6.73 -15.54 -0.82
N ALA A 68 6.35 -16.40 0.14
CA ALA A 68 6.00 -17.79 -0.15
C ALA A 68 4.79 -17.90 -1.08
N GLY A 69 3.95 -16.87 -1.15
CA GLY A 69 2.84 -16.74 -2.11
C GLY A 69 3.25 -16.17 -3.47
N GLN A 70 4.53 -15.83 -3.70
CA GLN A 70 4.97 -15.25 -4.96
C GLN A 70 4.80 -16.23 -6.13
N TRP A 71 4.20 -15.77 -7.21
CA TRP A 71 4.03 -16.54 -8.43
C TRP A 71 5.37 -16.67 -9.19
N HIS A 72 5.51 -17.71 -9.98
CA HIS A 72 6.70 -17.90 -10.83
C HIS A 72 6.92 -16.79 -11.87
N THR A 73 5.90 -15.99 -12.15
CA THR A 73 6.02 -14.76 -12.94
C THR A 73 6.71 -13.61 -12.21
N GLY A 74 6.92 -13.72 -10.90
CA GLY A 74 7.39 -12.65 -10.02
C GLY A 74 6.27 -11.89 -9.30
N MET A 75 4.99 -12.07 -9.68
CA MET A 75 3.86 -11.40 -9.01
C MET A 75 3.82 -11.77 -7.53
N VAL A 76 3.79 -10.77 -6.65
CA VAL A 76 3.47 -10.96 -5.23
C VAL A 76 1.97 -10.72 -5.07
N PRO A 77 1.19 -11.73 -4.59
CA PRO A 77 -0.26 -11.63 -4.56
C PRO A 77 -0.74 -10.62 -3.52
N HIS A 78 -1.91 -10.05 -3.72
CA HIS A 78 -2.50 -9.13 -2.75
C HIS A 78 -3.02 -9.86 -1.50
N ILE A 79 -3.41 -11.16 -1.61
CA ILE A 79 -3.77 -12.01 -0.48
C ILE A 79 -3.05 -13.36 -0.59
N VAL A 80 -2.46 -13.79 0.53
CA VAL A 80 -2.10 -15.19 0.81
C VAL A 80 -3.13 -15.74 1.78
N PHE A 81 -3.90 -16.74 1.36
CA PHE A 81 -5.00 -17.29 2.15
C PHE A 81 -4.49 -18.19 3.27
N GLN A 82 -5.06 -18.03 4.47
CA GLN A 82 -4.80 -18.93 5.60
C GLN A 82 -5.63 -20.20 5.45
N PRO A 83 -5.01 -21.41 5.38
CA PRO A 83 -5.72 -22.65 5.08
C PRO A 83 -6.90 -22.95 6.01
N ALA A 84 -6.78 -22.62 7.30
CA ALA A 84 -7.83 -22.84 8.29
C ALA A 84 -9.01 -21.85 8.21
N ARG A 85 -8.97 -20.88 7.31
CA ARG A 85 -9.93 -19.76 7.22
C ARG A 85 -10.39 -19.44 5.80
N GLU A 86 -10.17 -20.35 4.86
CA GLU A 86 -10.46 -20.11 3.43
C GLU A 86 -11.92 -19.79 3.13
N GLU A 87 -12.86 -20.32 3.94
CA GLU A 87 -14.31 -20.17 3.74
C GLU A 87 -14.89 -18.90 4.40
N VAL A 88 -14.12 -18.19 5.25
CA VAL A 88 -14.63 -17.03 6.00
C VAL A 88 -14.44 -15.69 5.29
N TYR A 89 -13.88 -15.67 4.09
CA TYR A 89 -13.64 -14.46 3.33
C TYR A 89 -14.08 -14.61 1.87
N PHE A 90 -14.70 -13.57 1.34
CA PHE A 90 -15.12 -13.52 -0.05
C PHE A 90 -14.48 -12.32 -0.77
N PRO A 91 -13.89 -12.52 -1.97
CA PRO A 91 -13.72 -13.77 -2.73
C PRO A 91 -12.60 -14.65 -2.17
N GLY A 92 -12.93 -15.89 -1.81
CA GLY A 92 -11.98 -16.89 -1.31
C GLY A 92 -11.30 -17.71 -2.43
N PRO A 93 -10.44 -18.70 -2.08
CA PRO A 93 -9.67 -19.51 -3.02
C PRO A 93 -10.50 -20.16 -4.13
N ALA A 94 -11.71 -20.59 -3.82
CA ALA A 94 -12.63 -21.21 -4.79
C ALA A 94 -13.05 -20.25 -5.91
N VAL A 95 -13.06 -18.94 -5.66
CA VAL A 95 -13.34 -17.93 -6.66
C VAL A 95 -12.07 -17.66 -7.48
N TRP A 96 -10.93 -17.50 -6.83
CA TRP A 96 -9.66 -17.20 -7.50
C TRP A 96 -9.12 -18.36 -8.34
N ARG A 97 -9.26 -19.59 -7.88
CA ARG A 97 -8.77 -20.80 -8.55
C ARG A 97 -7.29 -20.70 -8.95
N SER A 98 -6.50 -19.94 -8.20
CA SER A 98 -5.10 -19.66 -8.51
C SER A 98 -4.25 -20.94 -8.58
N THR A 99 -4.54 -21.93 -7.73
CA THR A 99 -3.82 -23.21 -7.70
C THR A 99 -3.98 -24.06 -8.96
N GLU A 100 -4.93 -23.73 -9.84
CA GLU A 100 -5.10 -24.36 -11.14
C GLU A 100 -4.14 -23.77 -12.19
N HIS A 101 -3.54 -22.61 -11.90
CA HIS A 101 -2.63 -21.93 -12.81
C HIS A 101 -1.17 -22.37 -12.57
N ARG A 102 -0.47 -22.76 -13.65
CA ARG A 102 0.91 -23.28 -13.60
C ARG A 102 1.95 -22.32 -13.00
N ALA A 103 1.70 -20.99 -13.06
CA ALA A 103 2.60 -19.99 -12.51
C ALA A 103 2.31 -19.66 -11.03
N ALA A 104 1.22 -20.15 -10.45
CA ALA A 104 0.94 -19.96 -9.04
C ALA A 104 1.85 -20.84 -8.16
N PRO A 105 2.14 -20.44 -6.93
CA PRO A 105 2.97 -21.21 -6.02
C PRO A 105 2.29 -22.53 -5.64
N HIS A 106 3.10 -23.59 -5.54
CA HIS A 106 2.59 -24.90 -5.14
C HIS A 106 2.22 -24.94 -3.66
N GLY A 107 1.00 -25.41 -3.34
CA GLY A 107 0.55 -25.62 -1.97
C GLY A 107 0.21 -24.35 -1.19
N VAL A 108 0.17 -23.20 -1.85
CA VAL A 108 -0.21 -21.92 -1.26
C VAL A 108 -1.36 -21.32 -2.07
N CYS A 109 -2.51 -21.15 -1.43
CA CYS A 109 -3.66 -20.47 -2.05
C CYS A 109 -3.46 -18.96 -2.02
N THR A 110 -3.59 -18.29 -3.17
CA THR A 110 -3.42 -16.84 -3.29
C THR A 110 -4.52 -16.23 -4.15
N SER A 111 -4.67 -14.93 -4.07
CA SER A 111 -5.37 -14.18 -5.11
C SER A 111 -4.52 -14.08 -6.40
N GLY A 112 -5.15 -13.71 -7.51
CA GLY A 112 -4.47 -13.49 -8.80
C GLY A 112 -4.16 -12.01 -9.10
N LEU A 113 -4.25 -11.13 -8.12
CA LEU A 113 -3.94 -9.69 -8.20
C LEU A 113 -2.73 -9.36 -7.31
N THR A 114 -2.09 -8.22 -7.56
CA THR A 114 -1.01 -7.68 -6.70
C THR A 114 -1.52 -6.53 -5.82
N GLN A 115 -0.62 -5.88 -5.07
CA GLN A 115 -0.86 -4.64 -4.31
C GLN A 115 0.39 -3.75 -4.38
N PRO A 116 0.39 -2.52 -3.78
CA PRO A 116 1.55 -1.63 -3.87
C PRO A 116 2.86 -2.31 -3.45
N PRO A 117 3.91 -2.23 -4.27
CA PRO A 117 5.13 -3.04 -4.11
C PRO A 117 6.09 -2.45 -3.07
N LEU A 118 5.68 -2.47 -1.80
CA LEU A 118 6.43 -1.96 -0.65
C LEU A 118 7.52 -2.91 -0.14
N GLN A 119 7.59 -4.14 -0.62
CA GLN A 119 8.41 -5.21 -0.04
C GLN A 119 9.91 -4.87 0.00
N ALA A 120 10.43 -4.24 -1.06
CA ALA A 120 11.84 -3.83 -1.07
C ALA A 120 12.11 -2.68 -0.10
N LEU A 121 11.19 -1.72 0.01
CA LEU A 121 11.29 -0.64 0.99
C LEU A 121 11.21 -1.19 2.42
N ALA A 122 10.32 -2.16 2.69
CA ALA A 122 10.20 -2.81 4.00
C ALA A 122 11.48 -3.60 4.36
N LEU A 123 12.03 -4.37 3.42
CA LEU A 123 13.29 -5.09 3.65
C LEU A 123 14.45 -4.13 3.92
N TRP A 124 14.52 -3.02 3.17
CA TRP A 124 15.50 -1.96 3.41
C TRP A 124 15.32 -1.36 4.81
N TRP A 125 14.07 -1.10 5.23
CA TRP A 125 13.75 -0.57 6.57
C TRP A 125 14.20 -1.53 7.65
N VAL A 126 13.90 -2.82 7.51
CA VAL A 126 14.36 -3.87 8.42
C VAL A 126 15.88 -3.92 8.48
N TRP A 127 16.56 -3.95 7.32
CA TRP A 127 18.03 -3.95 7.27
C TRP A 127 18.63 -2.70 7.91
N ARG A 128 18.06 -1.54 7.67
CA ARG A 128 18.57 -0.24 8.16
C ARG A 128 18.47 -0.10 9.66
N HIS A 129 17.39 -0.58 10.26
CA HIS A 129 17.06 -0.38 11.67
C HIS A 129 17.24 -1.61 12.56
N ALA A 130 17.58 -2.77 12.01
CA ALA A 130 17.78 -4.00 12.76
C ALA A 130 18.89 -3.89 13.81
N ALA A 131 18.58 -4.29 15.02
CA ALA A 131 19.59 -4.47 16.08
C ALA A 131 20.48 -5.70 15.79
N ASP A 132 19.91 -6.79 15.24
CA ASP A 132 20.62 -7.98 14.79
C ASP A 132 21.03 -7.83 13.32
N ARG A 133 22.23 -7.29 13.11
CA ARG A 133 22.77 -7.01 11.76
C ARG A 133 23.02 -8.27 10.94
N ASP A 134 23.45 -9.35 11.56
CA ASP A 134 23.75 -10.61 10.85
C ASP A 134 22.46 -11.24 10.33
N THR A 135 21.43 -11.29 11.15
CA THR A 135 20.10 -11.74 10.73
C THR A 135 19.55 -10.85 9.60
N ALA A 136 19.69 -9.52 9.68
CA ALA A 136 19.23 -8.61 8.64
C ALA A 136 19.97 -8.82 7.31
N VAL A 137 21.29 -9.01 7.31
CA VAL A 137 22.08 -9.32 6.11
C VAL A 137 21.66 -10.65 5.50
N ALA A 138 21.44 -11.67 6.33
CA ALA A 138 20.96 -12.98 5.86
C ALA A 138 19.56 -12.88 5.21
N LEU A 139 18.67 -12.09 5.79
CA LEU A 139 17.35 -11.79 5.21
C LEU A 139 17.46 -11.10 3.86
N VAL A 140 18.32 -10.07 3.75
CA VAL A 140 18.56 -9.38 2.48
C VAL A 140 18.99 -10.36 1.41
N ARG A 141 20.02 -11.17 1.67
CA ARG A 141 20.53 -12.15 0.70
C ARG A 141 19.48 -13.17 0.26
N ARG A 142 18.61 -13.57 1.17
CA ARG A 142 17.54 -14.54 0.89
C ARG A 142 16.39 -13.93 0.09
N ILE A 143 15.97 -12.72 0.43
CA ILE A 143 14.75 -12.09 -0.10
C ILE A 143 15.04 -11.32 -1.40
N TYR A 144 16.22 -10.72 -1.56
CA TYR A 144 16.58 -9.87 -2.69
C TYR A 144 16.25 -10.47 -4.07
N PRO A 145 16.58 -11.74 -4.40
CA PRO A 145 16.24 -12.31 -5.70
C PRO A 145 14.73 -12.37 -5.98
N MET A 146 13.91 -12.56 -4.93
CA MET A 146 12.46 -12.57 -5.04
C MET A 146 11.92 -11.18 -5.36
N LEU A 147 12.53 -10.14 -4.78
CA LEU A 147 12.17 -8.76 -5.06
C LEU A 147 12.59 -8.33 -6.46
N VAL A 148 13.75 -8.77 -6.95
CA VAL A 148 14.15 -8.55 -8.36
C VAL A 148 13.09 -9.11 -9.29
N ALA A 149 12.66 -10.37 -9.08
CA ALA A 149 11.60 -10.99 -9.87
C ALA A 149 10.27 -10.22 -9.81
N GLN A 150 9.90 -9.65 -8.64
CA GLN A 150 8.72 -8.79 -8.52
C GLN A 150 8.84 -7.53 -9.36
N HIS A 151 9.99 -6.87 -9.32
CA HIS A 151 10.22 -5.64 -10.07
C HIS A 151 10.26 -5.88 -11.59
N ASP A 152 10.82 -7.01 -12.02
CA ASP A 152 10.78 -7.45 -13.42
C ASP A 152 9.34 -7.72 -13.88
N TYR A 153 8.53 -8.37 -13.04
CA TYR A 153 7.10 -8.56 -13.32
C TYR A 153 6.37 -7.24 -13.53
N LEU A 154 6.60 -6.26 -12.66
CA LEU A 154 5.97 -4.93 -12.80
C LEU A 154 6.41 -4.23 -14.08
N ALA A 155 7.70 -4.28 -14.40
CA ALA A 155 8.26 -3.62 -15.58
C ALA A 155 7.84 -4.27 -16.90
N THR A 156 7.57 -5.58 -16.90
CA THR A 156 7.28 -6.34 -18.16
C THR A 156 5.81 -6.66 -18.33
N SER A 157 5.14 -7.10 -17.26
CA SER A 157 3.75 -7.58 -17.34
C SER A 157 2.73 -6.50 -17.02
N ARG A 158 3.16 -5.40 -16.39
CA ARG A 158 2.25 -4.33 -15.94
C ARG A 158 2.47 -2.99 -16.62
N ASP A 159 3.49 -2.83 -17.47
CA ASP A 159 3.62 -1.66 -18.35
C ASP A 159 2.64 -1.75 -19.52
N LEU A 160 1.33 -1.68 -19.21
CA LEU A 160 0.25 -1.80 -20.18
C LEU A 160 0.14 -0.57 -21.10
N GLY A 161 0.69 0.56 -20.67
CA GLY A 161 0.74 1.80 -21.44
C GLY A 161 1.99 1.95 -22.31
N GLY A 162 2.96 1.03 -22.20
CA GLY A 162 4.24 1.07 -22.91
C GLY A 162 5.09 2.30 -22.57
N GLY A 163 4.84 2.93 -21.43
CA GLY A 163 5.46 4.19 -21.03
C GLY A 163 6.38 4.10 -19.81
N GLY A 164 6.66 2.91 -19.31
CA GLY A 164 7.56 2.69 -18.19
C GLY A 164 6.89 2.76 -16.80
N LEU A 165 5.55 2.85 -16.74
CA LEU A 165 4.76 2.79 -15.50
C LEU A 165 3.97 1.49 -15.41
N ALA A 166 3.85 0.97 -14.20
CA ALA A 166 2.98 -0.16 -13.93
C ALA A 166 1.52 0.29 -13.83
N ALA A 167 0.64 -0.38 -14.56
CA ALA A 167 -0.79 -0.18 -14.45
C ALA A 167 -1.41 -1.17 -13.45
N ILE A 168 -2.31 -0.68 -12.60
CA ILE A 168 -3.24 -1.50 -11.85
C ILE A 168 -4.38 -1.92 -12.75
N VAL A 169 -4.88 -3.14 -12.56
CA VAL A 169 -5.98 -3.72 -13.36
C VAL A 169 -7.22 -3.97 -12.52
N HIS A 170 -7.17 -3.61 -11.27
CA HIS A 170 -8.26 -3.71 -10.31
C HIS A 170 -8.09 -2.66 -9.20
N PRO A 171 -9.15 -2.02 -8.69
CA PRO A 171 -9.03 -1.08 -7.56
C PRO A 171 -8.32 -1.66 -6.33
N TRP A 172 -8.49 -2.95 -6.00
CA TRP A 172 -7.78 -3.62 -4.90
C TRP A 172 -6.25 -3.58 -5.04
N GLU A 173 -5.72 -3.53 -6.25
CA GLU A 173 -4.27 -3.43 -6.46
C GLU A 173 -3.68 -2.10 -6.00
N SER A 174 -4.49 -1.04 -5.94
CA SER A 174 -4.05 0.24 -5.38
C SER A 174 -3.88 0.22 -3.86
N GLY A 175 -4.54 -0.74 -3.17
CA GLY A 175 -4.74 -0.73 -1.72
C GLY A 175 -5.69 0.37 -1.24
N MET A 176 -6.19 1.21 -2.15
CA MET A 176 -7.11 2.32 -1.87
C MET A 176 -8.47 2.07 -2.54
N ASP A 177 -9.09 0.97 -2.14
CA ASP A 177 -10.39 0.55 -2.62
C ASP A 177 -11.42 1.67 -2.46
N ASP A 178 -12.37 1.76 -3.38
CA ASP A 178 -13.43 2.76 -3.35
C ASP A 178 -12.95 4.23 -3.42
N SER A 179 -11.68 4.47 -3.71
CA SER A 179 -11.22 5.83 -4.01
C SER A 179 -12.02 6.41 -5.19
N PRO A 180 -12.45 7.68 -5.12
CA PRO A 180 -13.26 8.28 -6.19
C PRO A 180 -12.51 8.39 -7.53
N VAL A 181 -11.22 8.16 -7.53
CA VAL A 181 -10.40 8.06 -8.77
C VAL A 181 -10.86 6.91 -9.66
N TRP A 182 -11.41 5.84 -9.07
CA TRP A 182 -11.87 4.65 -9.79
C TRP A 182 -13.30 4.78 -10.33
N ASP A 183 -14.07 5.79 -9.95
CA ASP A 183 -15.48 5.93 -10.35
C ASP A 183 -15.62 5.95 -11.87
N ALA A 184 -14.91 6.84 -12.55
CA ALA A 184 -15.03 6.97 -14.00
C ALA A 184 -14.52 5.73 -14.79
N PRO A 185 -13.38 5.09 -14.47
CA PRO A 185 -13.00 3.81 -15.05
C PRO A 185 -14.01 2.69 -14.79
N LEU A 186 -14.61 2.63 -13.61
CA LEU A 186 -15.60 1.60 -13.26
C LEU A 186 -16.96 1.85 -13.92
N GLU A 187 -17.42 3.09 -13.99
CA GLU A 187 -18.68 3.46 -14.66
C GLU A 187 -18.69 3.13 -16.15
N ALA A 188 -17.52 3.15 -16.79
CA ALA A 188 -17.38 2.72 -18.17
C ALA A 188 -17.60 1.21 -18.40
N LEU A 189 -17.56 0.40 -17.31
CA LEU A 189 -17.82 -1.02 -17.39
C LEU A 189 -19.32 -1.31 -17.48
N PRO A 190 -19.73 -2.28 -18.31
CA PRO A 190 -21.13 -2.71 -18.33
C PRO A 190 -21.52 -3.28 -16.96
N PRO A 191 -22.75 -3.04 -16.51
CA PRO A 191 -23.24 -3.68 -15.27
C PRO A 191 -23.37 -5.19 -15.52
N VAL A 192 -22.50 -5.97 -14.87
CA VAL A 192 -22.54 -7.43 -14.94
C VAL A 192 -23.13 -7.96 -13.65
N ARG A 193 -24.28 -8.64 -13.76
CA ARG A 193 -24.82 -9.42 -12.64
C ARG A 193 -24.16 -10.80 -12.69
N HIS A 194 -23.42 -11.16 -11.64
CA HIS A 194 -22.84 -12.50 -11.48
C HIS A 194 -23.48 -13.23 -10.29
N ALA A 195 -23.25 -14.54 -10.21
CA ALA A 195 -23.85 -15.42 -9.20
C ALA A 195 -23.29 -15.18 -7.78
N TYR A 196 -22.16 -14.49 -7.66
CA TYR A 196 -21.50 -14.23 -6.38
C TYR A 196 -22.02 -12.91 -5.80
N ARG A 197 -23.10 -12.94 -5.06
CA ARG A 197 -23.57 -11.80 -4.27
C ARG A 197 -23.09 -11.95 -2.84
N ARG A 198 -22.67 -10.83 -2.23
CA ARG A 198 -22.56 -10.75 -0.78
C ARG A 198 -23.97 -10.97 -0.19
N GLU A 199 -24.05 -11.79 0.86
CA GLU A 199 -25.30 -11.96 1.62
C GLU A 199 -25.71 -10.66 2.32
N GLU A 200 -24.72 -9.81 2.70
CA GLU A 200 -24.94 -8.49 3.27
C GLU A 200 -24.29 -7.39 2.44
N PRO A 201 -24.94 -6.20 2.30
CA PRO A 201 -24.37 -5.04 1.63
C PRO A 201 -23.05 -4.63 2.31
N SER A 202 -22.06 -4.22 1.53
CA SER A 202 -20.88 -3.59 2.11
C SER A 202 -21.26 -2.24 2.71
N PRO A 203 -20.86 -1.94 3.96
CA PRO A 203 -21.09 -0.63 4.51
C PRO A 203 -20.28 0.47 3.78
N TRP A 204 -19.36 0.08 2.92
CA TRP A 204 -18.39 0.96 2.26
C TRP A 204 -18.64 1.16 0.77
N HIS A 205 -19.18 0.16 0.07
CA HIS A 205 -19.33 0.17 -1.39
C HIS A 205 -20.77 0.06 -1.81
N PRO A 206 -21.22 0.84 -2.81
CA PRO A 206 -22.46 0.55 -3.52
C PRO A 206 -22.40 -0.87 -4.12
N ASP A 207 -23.52 -1.60 -4.12
CA ASP A 207 -23.61 -2.94 -4.73
C ASP A 207 -23.10 -2.95 -6.18
N SER A 208 -23.29 -1.86 -6.92
CA SER A 208 -22.81 -1.70 -8.28
C SER A 208 -21.27 -1.70 -8.41
N HIS A 209 -20.53 -1.22 -7.42
CA HIS A 209 -19.06 -1.30 -7.42
C HIS A 209 -18.59 -2.72 -7.16
N HIS A 210 -19.21 -3.42 -6.21
CA HIS A 210 -18.89 -4.82 -5.94
C HIS A 210 -19.11 -5.72 -7.18
N ASP A 211 -20.21 -5.53 -7.90
CA ASP A 211 -20.50 -6.28 -9.12
C ASP A 211 -19.41 -6.04 -10.19
N ARG A 212 -18.93 -4.80 -10.34
CA ARG A 212 -17.84 -4.46 -11.27
C ARG A 212 -16.50 -5.03 -10.83
N TYR A 213 -16.18 -4.98 -9.54
CA TYR A 213 -14.98 -5.60 -8.98
C TYR A 213 -14.94 -7.09 -9.28
N MET A 214 -16.05 -7.78 -9.03
CA MET A 214 -16.13 -9.21 -9.32
C MET A 214 -16.05 -9.50 -10.81
N ALA A 215 -16.61 -8.66 -11.67
CA ALA A 215 -16.48 -8.81 -13.12
C ALA A 215 -15.00 -8.74 -13.58
N LEU A 216 -14.22 -7.81 -13.02
CA LEU A 216 -12.78 -7.68 -13.30
C LEU A 216 -12.01 -8.93 -12.82
N VAL A 217 -12.28 -9.40 -11.60
CA VAL A 217 -11.66 -10.63 -11.05
C VAL A 217 -11.96 -11.83 -11.93
N LEU A 218 -13.23 -12.04 -12.25
CA LEU A 218 -13.67 -13.21 -13.01
C LEU A 218 -13.12 -13.18 -14.45
N GLY A 219 -13.13 -12.02 -15.11
CA GLY A 219 -12.58 -11.87 -16.44
C GLY A 219 -11.09 -12.23 -16.52
N TYR A 220 -10.30 -11.75 -15.54
CA TYR A 220 -8.86 -12.06 -15.50
C TYR A 220 -8.61 -13.53 -15.14
N ARG A 221 -9.33 -14.07 -14.16
CA ARG A 221 -9.28 -15.51 -13.84
C ARG A 221 -9.63 -16.38 -15.05
N ASP A 222 -10.74 -16.08 -15.72
CA ASP A 222 -11.26 -16.89 -16.83
C ASP A 222 -10.39 -16.80 -18.08
N SER A 223 -9.59 -15.72 -18.24
CA SER A 223 -8.52 -15.65 -19.21
C SER A 223 -7.31 -16.55 -18.89
N GLY A 224 -7.33 -17.25 -17.73
CA GLY A 224 -6.19 -18.01 -17.24
C GLY A 224 -5.04 -17.12 -16.75
N TYR A 225 -5.35 -15.93 -16.23
CA TYR A 225 -4.36 -14.95 -15.76
C TYR A 225 -3.34 -14.56 -16.86
N ASP A 226 -3.79 -14.53 -18.11
CA ASP A 226 -2.94 -14.21 -19.26
C ASP A 226 -2.54 -12.72 -19.28
N PRO A 227 -1.24 -12.37 -19.28
CA PRO A 227 -0.79 -10.99 -19.42
C PRO A 227 -1.24 -10.33 -20.74
N ALA A 228 -1.45 -11.09 -21.82
CA ALA A 228 -1.98 -10.56 -23.08
C ALA A 228 -3.40 -10.04 -22.91
N TYR A 229 -4.24 -10.76 -22.17
CA TYR A 229 -5.59 -10.29 -21.85
C TYR A 229 -5.57 -8.95 -21.11
N LEU A 230 -4.65 -8.78 -20.13
CA LEU A 230 -4.53 -7.51 -19.41
C LEU A 230 -4.21 -6.34 -20.34
N ARG A 231 -3.36 -6.56 -21.32
CA ARG A 231 -2.95 -5.53 -22.29
C ARG A 231 -4.05 -5.20 -23.28
N ASP A 232 -4.67 -6.23 -23.86
CA ASP A 232 -5.45 -6.09 -25.07
C ASP A 232 -6.97 -6.03 -24.83
N GLU A 233 -7.47 -6.71 -23.78
CA GLU A 233 -8.90 -6.92 -23.57
C GLU A 233 -9.42 -6.48 -22.19
N HIS A 234 -8.57 -6.49 -21.14
CA HIS A 234 -9.02 -6.17 -19.80
C HIS A 234 -9.58 -4.74 -19.71
N PRO A 235 -10.81 -4.54 -19.24
CA PRO A 235 -11.50 -3.25 -19.39
C PRO A 235 -11.01 -2.16 -18.42
N PHE A 236 -10.26 -2.50 -17.38
CA PHE A 236 -9.72 -1.56 -16.40
C PHE A 236 -8.20 -1.61 -16.44
N ALA A 237 -7.55 -0.46 -16.68
CA ALA A 237 -6.10 -0.32 -16.61
C ALA A 237 -5.77 1.14 -16.26
N VAL A 238 -5.15 1.36 -15.10
CA VAL A 238 -4.86 2.70 -14.59
C VAL A 238 -3.42 2.80 -14.09
N GLU A 239 -2.67 3.78 -14.58
CA GLU A 239 -1.38 4.17 -14.02
C GLU A 239 -1.66 5.04 -12.78
N ASP A 240 -1.51 4.45 -11.59
CA ASP A 240 -1.75 5.13 -10.31
C ASP A 240 -0.47 5.77 -9.76
N PRO A 241 -0.50 7.05 -9.35
CA PRO A 241 0.70 7.73 -8.85
C PRO A 241 1.19 7.18 -7.50
N MET A 242 0.33 6.72 -6.58
CA MET A 242 0.77 6.12 -5.33
C MET A 242 1.47 4.78 -5.57
N PHE A 243 0.87 3.91 -6.38
CA PHE A 243 1.45 2.62 -6.73
C PHE A 243 2.84 2.79 -7.37
N ASN A 244 2.96 3.67 -8.35
CA ASN A 244 4.23 3.90 -9.06
C ASN A 244 5.25 4.69 -8.23
N GLY A 245 4.80 5.60 -7.35
CA GLY A 245 5.67 6.28 -6.38
C GLY A 245 6.28 5.30 -5.37
N ILE A 246 5.49 4.36 -4.87
CA ILE A 246 5.96 3.26 -4.02
C ILE A 246 6.91 2.34 -4.78
N TRP A 247 6.59 1.98 -6.02
CA TRP A 247 7.47 1.16 -6.85
C TRP A 247 8.83 1.82 -7.09
N LEU A 248 8.85 3.12 -7.37
CA LEU A 248 10.09 3.89 -7.51
C LEU A 248 10.90 3.88 -6.21
N ALA A 249 10.28 4.17 -5.06
CA ALA A 249 10.95 4.13 -3.76
C ALA A 249 11.49 2.72 -3.43
N SER A 250 10.78 1.68 -3.83
CA SER A 250 11.24 0.29 -3.72
C SER A 250 12.42 -0.02 -4.66
N CYS A 251 12.46 0.55 -5.87
CA CYS A 251 13.65 0.48 -6.74
C CYS A 251 14.86 1.17 -6.09
N GLN A 252 14.67 2.33 -5.46
CA GLN A 252 15.73 3.02 -4.70
C GLN A 252 16.23 2.16 -3.52
N ALA A 253 15.34 1.48 -2.82
CA ALA A 253 15.71 0.53 -1.77
C ALA A 253 16.56 -0.63 -2.32
N LEU A 254 16.20 -1.18 -3.50
CA LEU A 254 17.01 -2.22 -4.15
C LEU A 254 18.40 -1.74 -4.56
N VAL A 255 18.55 -0.47 -4.95
CA VAL A 255 19.89 0.12 -5.21
C VAL A 255 20.80 0.03 -3.97
N GLU A 256 20.26 0.30 -2.79
CA GLU A 256 21.00 0.20 -1.53
C GLU A 256 21.21 -1.24 -1.05
N LEU A 257 20.25 -2.12 -1.30
CA LEU A 257 20.31 -3.53 -0.88
C LEU A 257 21.20 -4.40 -1.80
N ALA A 258 21.39 -4.02 -3.06
CA ALA A 258 22.14 -4.79 -4.04
C ALA A 258 23.58 -5.13 -3.56
N PRO A 259 24.39 -4.18 -3.05
CA PRO A 259 25.72 -4.50 -2.54
C PRO A 259 25.68 -5.48 -1.34
N VAL A 260 24.66 -5.40 -0.49
CA VAL A 260 24.48 -6.31 0.66
C VAL A 260 24.15 -7.73 0.20
N ALA A 261 23.40 -7.83 -0.90
CA ALA A 261 23.08 -9.10 -1.55
C ALA A 261 24.23 -9.63 -2.42
N GLY A 262 25.26 -8.84 -2.68
CA GLY A 262 26.35 -9.18 -3.62
C GLY A 262 25.94 -9.05 -5.09
N ALA A 263 25.01 -8.17 -5.41
CA ALA A 263 24.44 -7.96 -6.73
C ALA A 263 24.81 -6.58 -7.31
N ASP A 264 24.61 -6.42 -8.63
CA ASP A 264 24.76 -5.13 -9.31
C ASP A 264 23.53 -4.25 -9.10
N ALA A 265 23.77 -3.00 -8.72
CA ALA A 265 22.73 -1.98 -8.54
C ALA A 265 22.37 -1.22 -9.84
N GLY A 266 23.12 -1.43 -10.93
CA GLY A 266 22.94 -0.74 -12.20
C GLY A 266 21.51 -0.80 -12.75
N PRO A 267 20.93 -1.99 -12.93
CA PRO A 267 19.56 -2.14 -13.44
C PRO A 267 18.50 -1.41 -12.61
N HIS A 268 18.68 -1.36 -11.28
CA HIS A 268 17.75 -0.66 -10.40
C HIS A 268 17.86 0.87 -10.51
N ARG A 269 19.08 1.40 -10.71
CA ARG A 269 19.28 2.84 -10.99
C ARG A 269 18.61 3.23 -12.32
N GLU A 270 18.78 2.43 -13.36
CA GLU A 270 18.11 2.65 -14.64
C GLU A 270 16.59 2.61 -14.49
N ALA A 271 16.05 1.68 -13.69
CA ALA A 271 14.62 1.62 -13.39
C ALA A 271 14.13 2.88 -12.66
N VAL A 272 14.89 3.39 -11.67
CA VAL A 272 14.56 4.63 -10.95
C VAL A 272 14.44 5.81 -11.94
N GLU A 273 15.42 6.01 -12.82
CA GLU A 273 15.39 7.11 -13.78
C GLU A 273 14.25 6.98 -14.78
N ARG A 274 13.99 5.78 -15.28
CA ARG A 274 12.89 5.49 -16.19
C ARG A 274 11.54 5.78 -15.56
N ILE A 275 11.27 5.27 -14.34
CA ILE A 275 9.99 5.46 -13.65
C ILE A 275 9.79 6.94 -13.30
N ARG A 276 10.83 7.64 -12.81
CA ARG A 276 10.78 9.09 -12.53
C ARG A 276 10.39 9.89 -13.78
N ALA A 277 11.08 9.65 -14.88
CA ALA A 277 10.80 10.33 -16.14
C ALA A 277 9.36 10.08 -16.59
N ALA A 278 8.90 8.83 -16.50
CA ALA A 278 7.54 8.44 -16.88
C ALA A 278 6.47 9.07 -15.96
N LEU A 279 6.69 9.12 -14.65
CA LEU A 279 5.80 9.83 -13.70
C LEU A 279 5.62 11.30 -14.08
N LEU A 280 6.73 12.00 -14.35
CA LEU A 280 6.71 13.42 -14.72
C LEU A 280 6.06 13.67 -16.08
N ASP A 281 6.33 12.82 -17.07
CA ASP A 281 5.78 12.97 -18.42
C ASP A 281 4.28 12.63 -18.48
N ARG A 282 3.87 11.56 -17.82
CA ARG A 282 2.56 10.94 -18.04
C ARG A 282 1.50 11.33 -17.02
N LEU A 283 1.90 11.57 -15.76
CA LEU A 283 0.95 11.77 -14.65
C LEU A 283 0.95 13.18 -14.06
N TRP A 284 1.96 14.00 -14.35
CA TRP A 284 2.04 15.35 -13.81
C TRP A 284 1.07 16.30 -14.53
N ALA A 285 0.14 16.91 -13.80
CA ALA A 285 -0.78 17.92 -14.30
C ALA A 285 -1.27 18.84 -13.17
N ASP A 286 -1.39 20.13 -13.46
CA ASP A 286 -1.96 21.15 -12.55
C ASP A 286 -1.34 21.12 -11.13
N GLY A 287 -0.01 20.97 -11.03
CA GLY A 287 0.74 21.02 -9.78
C GLY A 287 0.67 19.76 -8.92
N VAL A 288 0.11 18.65 -9.42
CA VAL A 288 0.04 17.35 -8.74
C VAL A 288 0.18 16.18 -9.71
N PHE A 289 0.46 14.99 -9.19
CA PHE A 289 0.33 13.77 -9.98
C PHE A 289 -1.13 13.26 -9.99
N ARG A 290 -1.57 12.81 -11.16
CA ARG A 290 -2.94 12.32 -11.38
C ARG A 290 -2.93 10.93 -11.96
N ALA A 291 -3.84 10.08 -11.52
CA ALA A 291 -4.01 8.76 -12.11
C ALA A 291 -4.43 8.87 -13.57
N ARG A 292 -3.88 8.01 -14.43
CA ARG A 292 -4.16 7.95 -15.87
C ARG A 292 -4.93 6.70 -16.22
N ASP A 293 -6.17 6.87 -16.63
CA ASP A 293 -6.96 5.80 -17.22
C ASP A 293 -6.45 5.52 -18.65
N LEU A 294 -5.84 4.36 -18.83
CA LEU A 294 -5.28 3.94 -20.13
C LEU A 294 -6.36 3.59 -21.14
N ARG A 295 -7.52 3.14 -20.70
CA ARG A 295 -8.64 2.76 -21.60
C ARG A 295 -9.33 3.99 -22.16
N ALA A 296 -9.52 5.03 -21.34
CA ALA A 296 -10.07 6.31 -21.77
C ALA A 296 -9.01 7.28 -22.29
N GLY A 297 -7.71 7.02 -22.11
CA GLY A 297 -6.61 7.88 -22.55
C GLY A 297 -6.52 9.22 -21.82
N ARG A 298 -7.07 9.34 -20.59
CA ARG A 298 -7.20 10.63 -19.86
C ARG A 298 -6.71 10.55 -18.43
N LEU A 299 -6.31 11.70 -17.91
CA LEU A 299 -6.00 11.88 -16.48
C LEU A 299 -7.28 12.06 -15.65
N SER A 300 -7.28 11.56 -14.42
CA SER A 300 -8.34 11.82 -13.45
C SER A 300 -8.38 13.31 -13.08
N SER A 301 -9.57 13.87 -12.93
CA SER A 301 -9.75 15.22 -12.41
C SER A 301 -9.70 15.29 -10.89
N ILE A 302 -9.75 14.14 -10.19
CA ILE A 302 -9.86 14.06 -8.75
C ILE A 302 -8.46 13.99 -8.13
N ARG A 303 -8.25 14.77 -7.06
CA ARG A 303 -7.02 14.74 -6.26
C ARG A 303 -7.27 13.93 -4.99
N THR A 304 -6.36 13.00 -4.74
CA THR A 304 -6.40 12.12 -3.56
C THR A 304 -5.03 12.08 -2.89
N VAL A 305 -4.94 11.40 -1.77
CA VAL A 305 -3.64 11.12 -1.13
C VAL A 305 -2.66 10.43 -2.10
N GLY A 306 -3.17 9.68 -3.08
CA GLY A 306 -2.39 9.05 -4.14
C GLY A 306 -1.57 10.05 -4.97
N SER A 307 -2.06 11.28 -5.14
CA SER A 307 -1.37 12.34 -5.86
C SER A 307 0.01 12.71 -5.28
N PHE A 308 0.26 12.35 -4.04
CA PHE A 308 1.51 12.65 -3.33
C PHE A 308 2.48 11.47 -3.25
N GLY A 309 2.11 10.30 -3.77
CA GLY A 309 2.96 9.10 -3.77
C GLY A 309 4.37 9.35 -4.35
N PRO A 310 4.52 10.07 -5.49
CA PRO A 310 5.83 10.36 -6.04
C PRO A 310 6.74 11.25 -5.19
N LEU A 311 6.26 11.90 -4.12
CA LEU A 311 7.14 12.52 -3.11
C LEU A 311 8.07 11.53 -2.41
N LEU A 312 7.83 10.23 -2.51
CA LEU A 312 8.75 9.19 -2.02
C LEU A 312 10.06 9.14 -2.82
N ASP A 313 10.09 9.71 -4.03
CA ASP A 313 11.29 9.77 -4.86
C ASP A 313 12.30 10.80 -4.36
N GLN A 314 13.47 10.36 -3.94
CA GLN A 314 14.58 11.22 -3.48
C GLN A 314 15.10 12.17 -4.57
N GLY A 315 14.91 11.85 -5.84
CA GLY A 315 15.36 12.61 -7.00
C GLY A 315 14.29 13.48 -7.66
N LEU A 316 13.12 13.65 -7.01
CA LEU A 316 12.08 14.51 -7.56
C LEU A 316 12.54 15.96 -7.65
N PRO A 317 12.28 16.70 -8.77
CA PRO A 317 12.69 18.10 -8.92
C PRO A 317 12.12 19.01 -7.82
N ALA A 318 12.95 19.96 -7.35
CA ALA A 318 12.62 20.83 -6.21
C ALA A 318 11.35 21.70 -6.44
N ASP A 319 11.11 22.13 -7.67
CA ASP A 319 9.89 22.86 -8.04
C ASP A 319 8.64 21.96 -7.88
N LYS A 320 8.74 20.70 -8.25
CA LYS A 320 7.64 19.72 -8.09
C LYS A 320 7.37 19.39 -6.63
N ILE A 321 8.43 19.27 -5.83
CA ILE A 321 8.30 19.09 -4.37
C ILE A 321 7.56 20.30 -3.77
N ALA A 322 7.94 21.53 -4.13
CA ALA A 322 7.32 22.75 -3.60
C ALA A 322 5.83 22.84 -3.98
N GLU A 323 5.45 22.52 -5.21
CA GLU A 323 4.05 22.52 -5.67
C GLU A 323 3.21 21.45 -4.92
N LEU A 324 3.74 20.22 -4.78
CA LEU A 324 3.07 19.13 -4.05
C LEU A 324 2.90 19.45 -2.57
N VAL A 325 3.94 19.95 -1.91
CA VAL A 325 3.90 20.31 -0.48
C VAL A 325 2.93 21.47 -0.26
N GLY A 326 2.93 22.50 -1.11
CA GLY A 326 1.97 23.59 -1.06
C GLY A 326 0.52 23.12 -1.19
N THR A 327 0.27 22.13 -2.06
CA THR A 327 -1.06 21.52 -2.19
C THR A 327 -1.42 20.67 -0.96
N LEU A 328 -0.49 19.87 -0.46
CA LEU A 328 -0.66 19.01 0.71
C LEU A 328 -0.99 19.83 1.97
N GLU A 329 -0.27 20.92 2.21
CA GLU A 329 -0.45 21.81 3.37
C GLU A 329 -1.66 22.76 3.23
N SER A 330 -2.29 22.80 2.06
CA SER A 330 -3.47 23.63 1.84
C SER A 330 -4.70 23.16 2.62
N ALA A 331 -5.68 24.03 2.75
CA ALA A 331 -6.98 23.69 3.34
C ALA A 331 -7.79 22.64 2.56
N SER A 332 -7.29 22.18 1.41
CA SER A 332 -7.87 21.08 0.64
C SER A 332 -7.48 19.70 1.19
N PHE A 333 -6.34 19.60 1.89
CA PHE A 333 -5.85 18.34 2.47
C PHE A 333 -5.49 18.48 3.95
N MET A 334 -4.52 19.31 4.30
CA MET A 334 -4.16 19.56 5.70
C MET A 334 -4.72 20.91 6.14
N GLY A 335 -4.80 21.18 7.40
CA GLY A 335 -4.99 22.52 7.94
C GLY A 335 -6.40 22.88 8.35
N ALA A 336 -7.41 22.12 7.99
CA ALA A 336 -8.78 22.46 8.41
C ALA A 336 -9.09 22.05 9.86
N ALA A 337 -8.47 20.96 10.38
CA ALA A 337 -8.87 20.36 11.66
C ALA A 337 -7.74 19.89 12.57
N GLY A 338 -6.46 20.02 12.17
CA GLY A 338 -5.32 19.57 12.98
C GLY A 338 -5.19 18.04 13.08
N TYR A 339 -5.74 17.32 12.13
CA TYR A 339 -5.56 15.89 11.90
C TYR A 339 -4.77 15.66 10.60
N PRO A 340 -4.17 14.46 10.41
CA PRO A 340 -3.33 14.21 9.25
C PRO A 340 -4.15 14.09 7.96
N VAL A 341 -3.44 13.98 6.84
CA VAL A 341 -3.98 14.05 5.46
C VAL A 341 -5.11 13.05 5.22
N PRO A 342 -6.28 13.50 4.76
CA PRO A 342 -7.38 12.64 4.34
C PRO A 342 -7.09 11.94 3.03
N SER A 343 -7.79 10.84 2.75
CA SER A 343 -7.61 10.05 1.52
C SER A 343 -8.07 10.76 0.25
N CYS A 344 -8.99 11.72 0.36
CA CYS A 344 -9.49 12.53 -0.75
C CYS A 344 -9.45 14.02 -0.41
N GLU A 345 -9.32 14.86 -1.42
CA GLU A 345 -9.41 16.30 -1.27
C GLU A 345 -10.75 16.70 -0.63
N ILE A 346 -10.70 17.46 0.48
CA ILE A 346 -11.87 17.83 1.28
C ILE A 346 -12.93 18.62 0.47
N ARG A 347 -12.48 19.37 -0.53
CA ARG A 347 -13.36 20.20 -1.37
C ARG A 347 -13.90 19.47 -2.61
N ALA A 348 -13.51 18.24 -2.84
CA ALA A 348 -14.02 17.46 -3.96
C ALA A 348 -15.50 17.09 -3.72
N PRO A 349 -16.35 17.15 -4.75
CA PRO A 349 -17.75 16.72 -4.63
C PRO A 349 -17.93 15.27 -4.18
N GLN A 350 -16.92 14.44 -4.42
CA GLN A 350 -16.89 13.03 -4.06
C GLN A 350 -16.39 12.77 -2.63
N PHE A 351 -15.97 13.82 -1.92
CA PHE A 351 -15.48 13.66 -0.55
C PHE A 351 -16.59 13.19 0.38
N ASP A 352 -16.34 12.10 1.08
CA ASP A 352 -17.20 11.59 2.15
C ASP A 352 -16.34 11.17 3.35
N ARG A 353 -16.40 11.95 4.44
CA ARG A 353 -15.63 11.71 5.67
C ARG A 353 -15.91 10.36 6.33
N SER A 354 -16.98 9.67 5.95
CA SER A 354 -17.41 8.40 6.52
C SER A 354 -17.13 7.20 5.62
N CYS A 355 -16.78 7.43 4.35
CA CYS A 355 -16.69 6.38 3.35
C CYS A 355 -15.22 6.06 3.00
N TYR A 356 -14.73 4.98 3.51
CA TYR A 356 -13.47 4.26 3.26
C TYR A 356 -12.32 5.12 2.68
N TRP A 357 -11.97 5.01 1.40
CA TRP A 357 -10.91 5.80 0.75
C TRP A 357 -11.43 7.09 0.08
N ARG A 358 -12.62 7.60 0.48
CA ARG A 358 -13.23 8.83 -0.05
C ARG A 358 -13.08 10.05 0.85
N GLY A 359 -12.45 9.90 2.03
CA GLY A 359 -12.31 11.02 2.97
C GLY A 359 -11.51 10.69 4.22
N PRO A 360 -11.70 9.55 4.90
CA PRO A 360 -10.96 9.20 6.10
C PRO A 360 -9.45 9.35 5.98
N SER A 361 -8.80 9.68 7.10
CA SER A 361 -7.33 9.67 7.24
C SER A 361 -6.86 8.27 7.65
N TRP A 362 -5.72 7.84 7.10
CA TRP A 362 -5.16 6.51 7.28
C TRP A 362 -3.74 6.58 7.82
N VAL A 363 -3.40 5.73 8.79
CA VAL A 363 -2.06 5.71 9.40
C VAL A 363 -0.98 5.36 8.38
N ASN A 364 -1.24 4.39 7.51
CA ASN A 364 -0.28 3.91 6.52
C ASN A 364 0.08 4.97 5.46
N THR A 365 -0.90 5.65 4.85
CA THR A 365 -0.61 6.71 3.88
C THR A 365 0.04 7.92 4.53
N ASN A 366 -0.34 8.28 5.74
CA ASN A 366 0.30 9.37 6.47
C ASN A 366 1.73 9.03 6.93
N TRP A 367 2.01 7.76 7.23
CA TRP A 367 3.37 7.28 7.43
C TRP A 367 4.21 7.41 6.15
N LEU A 368 3.65 7.01 4.99
CA LEU A 368 4.32 7.18 3.68
C LEU A 368 4.61 8.64 3.39
N LEU A 369 3.67 9.54 3.62
CA LEU A 369 3.88 10.99 3.44
C LEU A 369 4.91 11.57 4.41
N ARG A 370 4.92 11.09 5.66
CA ARG A 370 5.96 11.45 6.63
C ARG A 370 7.35 10.98 6.14
N ARG A 371 7.45 9.76 5.63
CA ARG A 371 8.68 9.25 5.02
C ARG A 371 9.09 10.10 3.82
N ALA A 372 8.15 10.44 2.95
CA ALA A 372 8.37 11.33 1.81
C ALA A 372 8.90 12.71 2.26
N ALA A 373 8.32 13.31 3.29
CA ALA A 373 8.82 14.55 3.87
C ALA A 373 10.25 14.41 4.41
N ALA A 374 10.56 13.27 5.04
CA ALA A 374 11.89 13.01 5.60
C ALA A 374 12.98 12.91 4.51
N VAL A 375 12.72 12.27 3.37
CA VAL A 375 13.69 12.13 2.28
C VAL A 375 14.05 13.48 1.63
N HIS A 376 13.16 14.47 1.76
CA HIS A 376 13.38 15.84 1.28
C HIS A 376 13.83 16.82 2.37
N GLY A 377 14.11 16.35 3.59
CA GLY A 377 14.55 17.20 4.70
C GLY A 377 13.49 18.18 5.21
N LEU A 378 12.20 17.92 4.98
CA LEU A 378 11.08 18.77 5.40
C LEU A 378 10.72 18.54 6.87
N VAL A 379 11.64 18.88 7.78
CA VAL A 379 11.55 18.56 9.23
C VAL A 379 10.24 19.02 9.87
N GLY A 380 9.72 20.19 9.49
CA GLY A 380 8.44 20.71 9.99
C GLY A 380 7.29 19.76 9.65
N LEU A 381 7.19 19.32 8.39
CA LEU A 381 6.15 18.43 7.90
C LEU A 381 6.28 17.02 8.52
N VAL A 382 7.53 16.51 8.68
CA VAL A 382 7.79 15.24 9.39
C VAL A 382 7.20 15.25 10.80
N ARG A 383 7.44 16.33 11.57
CA ARG A 383 6.91 16.48 12.94
C ARG A 383 5.40 16.58 12.95
N VAL A 384 4.81 17.38 12.08
CA VAL A 384 3.35 17.56 12.01
C VAL A 384 2.66 16.25 11.69
N LEU A 385 3.07 15.56 10.61
CA LEU A 385 2.47 14.28 10.21
C LEU A 385 2.61 13.22 11.30
N GLY A 386 3.80 13.09 11.92
CA GLY A 386 4.03 12.13 13.00
C GLY A 386 3.16 12.41 14.22
N SER A 387 3.15 13.64 14.72
CA SER A 387 2.37 14.02 15.92
C SER A 387 0.86 13.92 15.70
N GLN A 388 0.36 14.32 14.54
CA GLN A 388 -1.06 14.22 14.20
C GLN A 388 -1.51 12.75 14.04
N THR A 389 -0.67 11.89 13.43
CA THR A 389 -0.96 10.46 13.31
C THR A 389 -1.00 9.79 14.69
N LEU A 390 -0.01 10.04 15.55
CA LEU A 390 -0.02 9.53 16.93
C LEU A 390 -1.22 10.06 17.73
N ARG A 391 -1.65 11.30 17.47
CA ARG A 391 -2.86 11.86 18.11
C ARG A 391 -4.11 11.05 17.77
N LEU A 392 -4.29 10.64 16.50
CA LEU A 392 -5.43 9.79 16.11
C LEU A 392 -5.46 8.48 16.90
N VAL A 393 -4.30 7.80 16.95
CA VAL A 393 -4.19 6.51 17.65
C VAL A 393 -4.40 6.68 19.16
N ARG A 394 -3.83 7.72 19.80
CA ARG A 394 -4.07 8.01 21.23
C ARG A 394 -5.53 8.30 21.52
N GLN A 395 -6.25 8.94 20.60
CA GLN A 395 -7.65 9.33 20.78
C GLN A 395 -8.61 8.16 20.59
N ALA A 396 -8.40 7.30 19.58
CA ALA A 396 -9.39 6.32 19.13
C ALA A 396 -8.88 4.87 19.11
N GLY A 397 -7.65 4.62 19.53
CA GLY A 397 -7.00 3.30 19.47
C GLY A 397 -6.53 2.92 18.05
N PHE A 398 -6.14 1.68 17.89
CA PHE A 398 -5.62 1.15 16.62
C PHE A 398 -6.78 0.82 15.67
N ARG A 399 -7.29 1.85 15.01
CA ARG A 399 -8.41 1.74 14.05
C ARG A 399 -7.88 1.57 12.64
N GLU A 400 -8.70 1.03 11.76
CA GLU A 400 -8.39 0.90 10.35
C GLU A 400 -8.19 2.26 9.69
N CYS A 401 -9.14 3.18 9.92
CA CYS A 401 -9.05 4.57 9.48
C CYS A 401 -9.75 5.51 10.47
N PHE A 402 -9.68 6.82 10.22
CA PHE A 402 -10.12 7.85 11.16
C PHE A 402 -10.84 8.98 10.42
N ASP A 403 -11.80 9.57 11.07
CA ASP A 403 -12.44 10.79 10.60
C ASP A 403 -11.44 11.96 10.60
N PRO A 404 -11.27 12.66 9.46
CA PRO A 404 -10.26 13.71 9.34
C PRO A 404 -10.60 15.02 10.08
N PHE A 405 -11.82 15.16 10.61
CA PHE A 405 -12.25 16.39 11.30
C PHE A 405 -12.29 16.25 12.82
N ASP A 406 -12.69 15.10 13.34
CA ASP A 406 -12.82 14.89 14.78
C ASP A 406 -11.93 13.76 15.33
N GLY A 407 -11.21 13.03 14.47
CA GLY A 407 -10.30 11.95 14.86
C GLY A 407 -11.02 10.69 15.37
N SER A 408 -12.34 10.59 15.21
CA SER A 408 -13.05 9.37 15.61
C SER A 408 -12.63 8.17 14.75
N GLY A 409 -12.45 7.03 15.40
CA GLY A 409 -12.02 5.82 14.73
C GLY A 409 -13.14 5.17 13.90
N ARG A 410 -12.77 4.69 12.70
CA ARG A 410 -13.66 4.03 11.73
C ARG A 410 -13.07 2.68 11.31
N GLY A 411 -13.87 1.88 10.61
CA GLY A 411 -13.46 0.54 10.18
C GLY A 411 -13.19 -0.41 11.35
N SER A 412 -12.36 -1.42 11.10
CA SER A 412 -11.99 -2.44 12.09
C SER A 412 -11.23 -1.85 13.28
N ARG A 413 -11.36 -2.51 14.43
CA ARG A 413 -10.55 -2.25 15.64
C ARG A 413 -9.32 -3.13 15.63
N ASP A 414 -8.36 -2.76 16.45
CA ASP A 414 -7.12 -3.52 16.68
C ASP A 414 -6.42 -3.88 15.36
N PHE A 415 -6.30 -2.84 14.51
CA PHE A 415 -5.80 -2.98 13.16
C PHE A 415 -4.26 -3.02 13.13
N SER A 416 -3.71 -4.05 12.51
CA SER A 416 -2.28 -4.38 12.60
C SER A 416 -1.35 -3.30 12.05
N TRP A 417 -1.64 -2.69 10.87
CA TRP A 417 -0.74 -1.64 10.38
C TRP A 417 -0.74 -0.39 11.26
N SER A 418 -1.89 -0.05 11.88
CA SER A 418 -1.98 1.10 12.79
C SER A 418 -1.13 0.84 14.05
N ALA A 419 -1.16 -0.38 14.57
CA ALA A 419 -0.32 -0.77 15.69
C ALA A 419 1.17 -0.79 15.30
N ALA A 420 1.53 -1.44 14.20
CA ALA A 420 2.90 -1.58 13.73
C ALA A 420 3.56 -0.23 13.44
N LEU A 421 2.88 0.63 12.67
CA LEU A 421 3.42 1.94 12.32
C LEU A 421 3.46 2.90 13.51
N THR A 422 2.61 2.70 14.53
CA THR A 422 2.73 3.40 15.81
C THR A 422 4.06 3.06 16.50
N LEU A 423 4.49 1.78 16.51
CA LEU A 423 5.78 1.39 17.06
C LEU A 423 6.96 2.10 16.38
N ASP A 424 6.91 2.21 15.04
CA ASP A 424 7.94 2.91 14.27
C ASP A 424 7.93 4.43 14.55
N LEU A 425 6.76 5.05 14.60
CA LEU A 425 6.60 6.47 14.91
C LEU A 425 7.09 6.83 16.31
N LEU A 426 6.84 5.96 17.32
CA LEU A 426 7.32 6.16 18.70
C LEU A 426 8.84 6.05 18.80
N ALA A 427 9.46 5.12 18.05
CA ALA A 427 10.91 4.96 18.04
C ALA A 427 11.62 6.20 17.46
N ASP A 428 11.06 6.83 16.43
CA ASP A 428 11.64 8.04 15.82
C ASP A 428 11.54 9.29 16.73
N THR A 429 10.61 9.32 17.70
CA THR A 429 10.53 10.44 18.66
C THR A 429 11.66 10.43 19.68
N VAL A 430 12.34 9.30 19.86
CA VAL A 430 13.46 9.13 20.81
C VAL A 430 14.78 9.56 20.19
N GLU A 431 14.88 9.61 18.82
CA GLU A 431 16.10 9.97 18.10
C GLU A 431 16.16 11.47 17.72
N CYS A 432 15.14 12.27 18.02
CA CYS A 432 15.07 13.73 17.85
C CYS A 432 15.32 14.48 19.15
#